data_60ef8cc6e9de9fe36dc62b172330daee
#
_entry.id   60ef8cc6e9de9fe36dc62b172330daee
#
_cell.length_a   1.000
_cell.length_b   1.000
_cell.length_c   1.000
_cell.angle_alpha   90.00
_cell.angle_beta   90.00
_cell.angle_gamma   90.00
#
_symmetry.space_group_name_H-M   'P 1'
#
loop_
_entity.id
_entity.type
_entity.pdbx_description
1 polymer ?
#
loop_
_entity_poly.entity_id
_entity_poly.type
_entity_poly.pdbx_seq_one_letter_code
_entity_poly.pdbx_strand_id
1 'polypeptide(L)'
;MKTQICDLVDNDETMFSTEGLTRLSTDDLKEKRLNIDAIHPYNKDGEDKVMFRFTLDDRDGVFYTFTGASNVVKKLSSERVLGAIANGDTVEAVFYERPSQNDKKKTVYDLR
;
A
#
# COMPACT_ATOMS: atom_id res chain seq x y z
N MET A 1 -23.82 -20.25 -6.50
CA MET A 1 -23.37 -19.91 -6.40
C MET A 1 -22.82 -19.66 -6.75
N LYS A 2 -22.52 -19.36 -7.03
CA LYS A 2 -21.98 -19.04 -7.14
C LYS A 2 -21.11 -18.60 -7.11
N THR A 3 -20.60 -18.42 -7.45
CA THR A 3 -19.90 -18.08 -7.25
C THR A 3 -19.35 -17.62 -7.28
N GLN A 4 -19.10 -17.58 -7.32
CA GLN A 4 -18.68 -17.22 -7.09
C GLN A 4 -18.17 -16.64 -6.97
N ILE A 5 -18.23 -16.22 -7.47
CA ILE A 5 -17.77 -15.59 -6.90
C ILE A 5 -17.04 -15.82 -6.16
N CYS A 6 -16.82 -16.42 -6.08
CA CYS A 6 -16.32 -16.79 -5.05
C CYS A 6 -14.95 -16.59 -4.91
N ASP A 7 -14.19 -16.81 -5.58
CA ASP A 7 -12.84 -16.42 -5.64
C ASP A 7 -12.68 -14.96 -5.43
N LEU A 8 -13.51 -14.21 -5.94
CA LEU A 8 -13.55 -12.81 -5.68
C LEU A 8 -13.86 -12.52 -4.24
N VAL A 9 -14.71 -13.32 -3.69
CA VAL A 9 -15.12 -13.18 -2.31
C VAL A 9 -13.96 -13.43 -1.38
N ASP A 10 -13.17 -14.44 -1.66
CA ASP A 10 -12.02 -14.75 -0.82
C ASP A 10 -11.04 -13.60 -0.75
N ASN A 11 -10.80 -12.95 -1.86
CA ASN A 11 -9.92 -11.79 -1.87
C ASN A 11 -10.53 -10.61 -1.12
N ASP A 12 -11.80 -10.39 -1.29
CA ASP A 12 -12.49 -9.31 -0.63
C ASP A 12 -12.51 -9.49 0.88
N GLU A 13 -12.57 -10.71 1.35
CA GLU A 13 -12.57 -11.01 2.77
C GLU A 13 -11.27 -10.62 3.46
N THR A 14 -10.16 -10.64 2.74
CA THR A 14 -8.87 -10.31 3.32
C THR A 14 -8.50 -8.84 3.15
N MET A 15 -9.17 -8.14 2.26
CA MET A 15 -8.95 -6.72 2.05
C MET A 15 -9.68 -5.91 3.12
N PHE A 16 -9.05 -4.83 3.57
CA PHE A 16 -9.75 -3.90 4.43
C PHE A 16 -10.81 -3.14 3.62
N SER A 17 -11.84 -2.67 4.32
CA SER A 17 -12.90 -1.91 3.66
C SER A 17 -12.41 -0.52 3.26
N THR A 18 -12.75 -0.10 2.05
CA THR A 18 -12.45 1.26 1.58
C THR A 18 -13.65 2.19 1.73
N GLU A 19 -14.74 1.70 2.28
CA GLU A 19 -15.93 2.51 2.49
C GLU A 19 -15.62 3.67 3.43
N GLY A 20 -15.98 4.88 3.02
CA GLY A 20 -15.70 6.08 3.79
C GLY A 20 -14.27 6.59 3.67
N LEU A 21 -13.41 5.91 2.93
CA LEU A 21 -12.03 6.33 2.73
C LEU A 21 -11.87 7.09 1.41
N THR A 22 -10.90 7.99 1.38
CA THR A 22 -10.56 8.73 0.17
C THR A 22 -9.32 8.11 -0.47
N ARG A 23 -9.40 7.82 -1.75
CA ARG A 23 -8.24 7.33 -2.49
C ARG A 23 -7.34 8.49 -2.88
N LEU A 24 -6.04 8.32 -2.62
CA LEU A 24 -5.02 9.25 -3.10
C LEU A 24 -4.13 8.54 -4.11
N SER A 25 -3.65 9.27 -5.10
CA SER A 25 -2.69 8.71 -6.03
C SER A 25 -1.31 8.70 -5.39
N THR A 26 -0.41 7.86 -5.90
CA THR A 26 0.96 7.81 -5.39
C THR A 26 1.69 9.13 -5.61
N ASP A 27 1.33 9.89 -6.64
CA ASP A 27 1.93 11.20 -6.86
C ASP A 27 1.59 12.19 -5.75
N ASP A 28 0.42 12.05 -5.16
CA ASP A 28 0.00 12.92 -4.05
C ASP A 28 0.74 12.63 -2.75
N LEU A 29 1.45 11.51 -2.68
CA LEU A 29 2.12 11.05 -1.47
C LEU A 29 3.60 11.40 -1.41
N LYS A 30 4.17 11.95 -2.47
CA LYS A 30 5.60 12.25 -2.52
C LYS A 30 6.02 13.15 -1.36
N GLU A 31 7.05 12.74 -0.65
CA GLU A 31 7.63 13.46 0.49
C GLU A 31 6.65 13.66 1.64
N LYS A 32 5.57 12.89 1.66
CA LYS A 32 4.59 12.91 2.74
C LYS A 32 4.89 11.81 3.75
N ARG A 33 4.70 12.12 5.02
CA ARG A 33 4.79 11.10 6.07
C ARG A 33 3.46 10.38 6.19
N LEU A 34 3.49 9.08 6.01
CA LEU A 34 2.32 8.23 6.09
C LEU A 34 2.34 7.48 7.41
N ASN A 35 1.18 7.39 8.03
CA ASN A 35 0.97 6.54 9.22
C ASN A 35 0.07 5.40 8.79
N ILE A 36 0.69 4.26 8.46
CA ILE A 36 0.02 3.13 7.82
C ILE A 36 -0.52 2.19 8.90
N ASP A 37 -1.80 1.87 8.83
CA ASP A 37 -2.46 1.01 9.83
C ASP A 37 -3.13 -0.23 9.25
N ALA A 38 -3.12 -0.39 7.93
CA ALA A 38 -3.61 -1.60 7.29
C ALA A 38 -2.89 -1.82 5.97
N ILE A 39 -2.53 -3.06 5.69
CA ILE A 39 -1.78 -3.43 4.49
C ILE A 39 -2.36 -4.72 3.94
N HIS A 40 -2.58 -4.75 2.64
CA HIS A 40 -3.03 -5.94 1.94
C HIS A 40 -2.20 -6.17 0.68
N PRO A 41 -1.23 -7.10 0.72
CA PRO A 41 -0.51 -7.50 -0.49
C PRO A 41 -1.42 -8.39 -1.35
N TYR A 42 -1.32 -8.23 -2.65
CA TYR A 42 -2.10 -9.06 -3.58
C TYR A 42 -1.37 -9.17 -4.91
N ASN A 43 -1.83 -10.10 -5.75
CA ASN A 43 -1.29 -10.28 -7.10
C ASN A 43 -2.44 -10.06 -8.08
N LYS A 44 -2.17 -9.27 -9.12
CA LYS A 44 -3.14 -9.02 -10.17
C LYS A 44 -2.45 -9.19 -11.51
N ASP A 45 -2.96 -10.10 -12.32
CA ASP A 45 -2.45 -10.35 -13.67
C ASP A 45 -0.96 -10.67 -13.69
N GLY A 46 -0.49 -11.41 -12.69
CA GLY A 46 0.90 -11.81 -12.58
C GLY A 46 1.83 -10.77 -11.95
N GLU A 47 1.29 -9.63 -11.53
CA GLU A 47 2.07 -8.57 -10.90
C GLU A 47 1.75 -8.46 -9.42
N ASP A 48 2.78 -8.39 -8.60
CA ASP A 48 2.61 -8.15 -7.17
C ASP A 48 2.29 -6.70 -6.92
N LYS A 49 1.26 -6.48 -6.12
CA LYS A 49 0.80 -5.15 -5.75
C LYS A 49 0.52 -5.11 -4.26
N VAL A 50 0.38 -3.93 -3.73
CA VAL A 50 0.02 -3.74 -2.33
C VAL A 50 -0.98 -2.60 -2.23
N MET A 51 -1.99 -2.82 -1.38
CA MET A 51 -2.98 -1.81 -1.02
C MET A 51 -2.77 -1.49 0.45
N PHE A 52 -2.82 -0.22 0.81
CA PHE A 52 -2.60 0.16 2.20
C PHE A 52 -3.44 1.37 2.58
N ARG A 53 -3.79 1.41 3.86
CA ARG A 53 -4.57 2.47 4.46
C ARG A 53 -3.68 3.28 5.40
N PHE A 54 -3.86 4.59 5.39
CA PHE A 54 -2.97 5.47 6.14
C PHE A 54 -3.64 6.79 6.50
N THR A 55 -3.04 7.50 7.44
CA THR A 55 -3.33 8.90 7.72
C THR A 55 -2.09 9.72 7.39
N LEU A 56 -2.27 11.02 7.21
CA LEU A 56 -1.19 11.95 6.92
C LEU A 56 -1.06 12.94 8.07
N ASP A 57 0.17 13.39 8.35
CA ASP A 57 0.40 14.35 9.43
C ASP A 57 -0.11 15.75 9.08
N ASP A 58 -0.15 16.08 7.79
CA ASP A 58 -0.50 17.43 7.34
C ASP A 58 -1.95 17.55 6.86
N ARG A 59 -2.78 16.54 7.10
CA ARG A 59 -4.10 16.49 6.53
C ARG A 59 -5.00 15.56 7.32
N ASP A 60 -6.20 16.01 7.63
CA ASP A 60 -7.17 15.19 8.33
C ASP A 60 -7.80 14.17 7.39
N GLY A 61 -8.19 13.02 7.95
CA GLY A 61 -8.89 11.98 7.24
C GLY A 61 -8.11 10.69 7.16
N VAL A 62 -8.78 9.66 6.67
CA VAL A 62 -8.18 8.35 6.45
C VAL A 62 -8.21 8.08 4.96
N PHE A 63 -7.07 7.66 4.44
CA PHE A 63 -6.87 7.50 3.01
C PHE A 63 -6.40 6.10 2.68
N TYR A 64 -6.49 5.73 1.42
CA TYR A 64 -5.90 4.50 0.94
C TYR A 64 -5.33 4.70 -0.46
N THR A 65 -4.41 3.84 -0.82
CA THR A 65 -3.89 3.77 -2.18
C THR A 65 -3.37 2.37 -2.44
N PHE A 66 -3.02 2.11 -3.68
CA PHE A 66 -2.39 0.85 -4.04
C PHE A 66 -1.34 1.12 -5.11
N THR A 67 -0.33 0.28 -5.13
CA THR A 67 0.80 0.46 -6.02
C THR A 67 1.43 -0.89 -6.37
N GLY A 68 2.03 -0.95 -7.56
CA GLY A 68 2.86 -2.08 -7.98
C GLY A 68 4.35 -1.75 -7.98
N ALA A 69 4.74 -0.58 -7.43
CA ALA A 69 6.16 -0.21 -7.34
C ALA A 69 6.91 -1.25 -6.51
N SER A 70 7.88 -1.94 -7.12
CA SER A 70 8.48 -3.12 -6.52
C SER A 70 9.15 -2.86 -5.18
N ASN A 71 9.78 -1.71 -4.99
CA ASN A 71 10.41 -1.38 -3.71
C ASN A 71 9.37 -1.19 -2.61
N VAL A 72 8.26 -0.55 -2.93
CA VAL A 72 7.18 -0.33 -1.97
C VAL A 72 6.50 -1.65 -1.62
N VAL A 73 6.18 -2.46 -2.64
CA VAL A 73 5.57 -3.77 -2.45
C VAL A 73 6.45 -4.63 -1.55
N LYS A 74 7.74 -4.69 -1.83
CA LYS A 74 8.68 -5.51 -1.10
C LYS A 74 8.76 -5.10 0.38
N LYS A 75 8.82 -3.81 0.65
CA LYS A 75 8.94 -3.30 2.02
C LYS A 75 7.65 -3.49 2.81
N LEU A 76 6.50 -3.18 2.21
CA LEU A 76 5.22 -3.31 2.89
C LEU A 76 4.77 -4.75 3.05
N SER A 77 5.28 -5.66 2.22
CA SER A 77 4.94 -7.08 2.29
C SER A 77 5.89 -7.87 3.19
N SER A 78 6.89 -7.23 3.80
CA SER A 78 7.82 -7.92 4.68
C SER A 78 7.10 -8.44 5.92
N GLU A 79 7.58 -9.55 6.47
CA GLU A 79 7.00 -10.16 7.66
C GLU A 79 7.00 -9.22 8.86
N ARG A 80 8.02 -8.41 9.00
CA ARG A 80 8.13 -7.46 10.10
C ARG A 80 7.04 -6.41 10.05
N VAL A 81 6.82 -5.86 8.86
CA VAL A 81 5.81 -4.81 8.68
C VAL A 81 4.42 -5.40 8.85
N LEU A 82 4.13 -6.52 8.20
CA LEU A 82 2.83 -7.16 8.31
C LEU A 82 2.56 -7.63 9.74
N GLY A 83 3.59 -8.09 10.44
CA GLY A 83 3.46 -8.49 11.84
C GLY A 83 3.14 -7.31 12.75
N ALA A 84 3.76 -6.17 12.54
CA ALA A 84 3.47 -4.96 13.30
C ALA A 84 2.02 -4.53 13.10
N ILE A 85 1.56 -4.52 11.86
CA ILE A 85 0.17 -4.17 11.54
C ILE A 85 -0.81 -5.16 12.21
N ALA A 86 -0.49 -6.46 12.16
CA ALA A 86 -1.33 -7.49 12.77
C ALA A 86 -1.43 -7.33 14.29
N ASN A 87 -0.41 -6.76 14.91
CA ASN A 87 -0.38 -6.48 16.34
C ASN A 87 -1.07 -5.17 16.71
N GLY A 88 -1.61 -4.45 15.74
CA GLY A 88 -2.30 -3.20 15.98
C GLY A 88 -1.40 -1.97 15.95
N ASP A 89 -0.15 -2.13 15.55
CA ASP A 89 0.78 -1.01 15.47
C ASP A 89 0.55 -0.20 14.19
N THR A 90 0.98 1.05 14.23
CA THR A 90 1.00 1.91 13.06
C THR A 90 2.45 1.99 12.57
N VAL A 91 2.63 1.86 11.27
CA VAL A 91 3.96 1.92 10.66
C VAL A 91 4.12 3.28 9.97
N GLU A 92 5.12 4.03 10.40
CA GLU A 92 5.42 5.32 9.78
C GLU A 92 6.39 5.16 8.62
N ALA A 93 6.13 5.87 7.54
CA ALA A 93 7.00 5.82 6.37
C ALA A 93 6.89 7.12 5.57
N VAL A 94 7.94 7.46 4.85
CA VAL A 94 7.92 8.57 3.90
C VAL A 94 7.97 7.99 2.50
N PHE A 95 7.00 8.35 1.69
CA PHE A 95 6.92 7.93 0.30
C PHE A 95 7.73 8.92 -0.55
N TYR A 96 8.63 8.42 -1.37
CA TYR A 96 9.50 9.31 -2.14
C TYR A 96 9.91 8.68 -3.46
N GLU A 97 10.40 9.50 -4.36
CA GLU A 97 10.99 9.04 -5.61
C GLU A 97 12.51 9.08 -5.52
N ARG A 98 13.14 8.11 -6.12
CA ARG A 98 14.60 8.09 -6.25
C ARG A 98 14.99 7.59 -7.64
N PRO A 99 16.21 7.89 -8.10
CA PRO A 99 16.66 7.34 -9.39
C PRO A 99 16.70 5.81 -9.36
N SER A 100 16.34 5.20 -10.48
CA SER A 100 16.42 3.75 -10.61
C SER A 100 17.89 3.33 -10.67
N GLN A 101 18.21 2.20 -10.02
CA GLN A 101 19.56 1.65 -10.09
C GLN A 101 19.92 1.16 -11.48
N ASN A 102 18.92 0.72 -12.23
CA ASN A 102 19.15 0.17 -13.56
C ASN A 102 19.15 1.23 -14.64
N ASP A 103 18.51 2.35 -14.42
CA ASP A 103 18.44 3.45 -15.39
C ASP A 103 18.29 4.76 -14.64
N LYS A 104 19.39 5.51 -14.55
CA LYS A 104 19.43 6.76 -13.80
C LYS A 104 18.52 7.85 -14.36
N LYS A 105 18.05 7.70 -15.58
CA LYS A 105 17.12 8.65 -16.20
C LYS A 105 15.69 8.40 -15.77
N LYS A 106 15.40 7.25 -15.18
CA LYS A 106 14.07 6.91 -14.67
C LYS A 106 14.05 7.01 -13.16
N THR A 107 12.90 7.32 -12.62
CA THR A 107 12.70 7.33 -11.17
C THR A 107 11.77 6.20 -10.77
N VAL A 108 11.93 5.75 -9.54
CA VAL A 108 11.09 4.72 -8.95
C VAL A 108 10.60 5.20 -7.58
N TYR A 109 9.46 4.72 -7.16
CA TYR A 109 8.95 5.00 -5.82
C TYR A 109 9.60 4.07 -4.80
N ASP A 110 9.79 4.58 -3.61
CA ASP A 110 10.34 3.82 -2.49
C ASP A 110 9.81 4.40 -1.18
N LEU A 111 10.10 3.72 -0.09
CA LEU A 111 9.75 4.15 1.27
C LEU A 111 11.01 4.25 2.13
N ARG A 112 11.03 5.23 3.03
CA ARG A 112 12.09 5.35 4.02
C ARG A 112 11.53 5.67 5.41
#